data_a76a5a4f0c8d6b1dd57075a63bb072d3
#
_entry.id   a76a5a4f0c8d6b1dd57075a63bb072d3
#
_cell.length_a   1.000
_cell.length_b   1.000
_cell.length_c   1.000
_cell.angle_alpha   90.00
_cell.angle_beta   90.00
_cell.angle_gamma   90.00
#
_symmetry.space_group_name_H-M   'P 1'
#
loop_
_entity.id
_entity.type
_entity.pdbx_description
1 polymer ?
#
loop_
_entity_poly.entity_id
_entity_poly.type
_entity_poly.pdbx_seq_one_letter_code
_entity_poly.pdbx_strand_id
1 'polypeptide(L)' 'AASRNAAYLVSISPPEVQPGDLRVVYASGGEQGHVQMALGGGAWIECCYGYGVTVNMSNAWMESRPCYYFRYAGF' A
#
# COMPACT_ATOMS: atom_id res chain seq x y z
N ALA A 1 -8.69 -5.18 -17.14
CA ALA A 1 -7.35 -4.82 -17.57
C ALA A 1 -6.74 -3.78 -16.63
N ALA A 2 -5.42 -3.61 -16.72
CA ALA A 2 -4.69 -2.70 -15.83
C ALA A 2 -5.23 -1.27 -15.91
N SER A 3 -5.51 -0.78 -17.11
CA SER A 3 -6.04 0.58 -17.28
C SER A 3 -7.41 0.75 -16.63
N ARG A 4 -8.22 -0.28 -16.67
CA ARG A 4 -9.53 -0.25 -16.03
C ARG A 4 -9.39 -0.20 -14.51
N ASN A 5 -8.49 -1.02 -13.97
CA ASN A 5 -8.24 -1.03 -12.53
C ASN A 5 -7.68 0.31 -12.06
N ALA A 6 -6.79 0.90 -12.83
CA ALA A 6 -6.23 2.19 -12.51
C ALA A 6 -7.28 3.29 -12.43
N ALA A 7 -8.38 3.17 -13.19
CA ALA A 7 -9.46 4.15 -13.17
C ALA A 7 -10.22 4.17 -11.85
N TYR A 8 -10.09 3.11 -11.04
CA TYR A 8 -10.77 3.04 -9.74
C TYR A 8 -9.86 3.36 -8.58
N LEU A 9 -8.61 3.69 -8.83
CA LEU A 9 -7.67 4.07 -7.78
C LEU A 9 -7.41 5.56 -7.87
N VAL A 10 -7.60 6.24 -6.75
CA VAL A 10 -7.40 7.68 -6.65
C VAL A 10 -6.16 7.90 -5.78
N SER A 11 -5.22 8.71 -6.29
CA SER A 11 -4.03 9.07 -5.53
C SER A 11 -4.42 9.99 -4.38
N ILE A 12 -3.89 9.69 -3.18
CA ILE A 12 -4.13 10.51 -1.99
C ILE A 12 -2.79 10.85 -1.36
N SER A 13 -2.77 11.88 -0.51
CA SER A 13 -1.58 12.24 0.24
C SER A 13 -1.53 11.47 1.56
N PRO A 14 -0.31 11.23 2.12
CA PRO A 14 -0.18 10.46 3.36
C PRO A 14 -1.07 10.92 4.52
N PRO A 15 -1.24 12.23 4.79
CA PRO A 15 -2.11 12.65 5.89
C PRO A 15 -3.58 12.29 5.71
N GLU A 16 -4.00 11.97 4.48
CA GLU A 16 -5.39 11.64 4.17
C GLU A 16 -5.71 10.16 4.34
N VAL A 17 -4.73 9.32 4.66
CA VAL A 17 -4.91 7.88 4.71
C VAL A 17 -5.97 7.49 5.73
N GLN A 18 -6.91 6.65 5.30
CA GLN A 18 -8.00 6.10 6.10
C GLN A 18 -8.00 4.58 5.99
N PRO A 19 -8.70 3.88 6.89
CA PRO A 19 -8.81 2.41 6.78
C PRO A 19 -9.29 2.00 5.40
N GLY A 20 -8.62 0.99 4.83
CA GLY A 20 -8.90 0.50 3.49
C GLY A 20 -8.07 1.13 2.39
N ASP A 21 -7.35 2.22 2.67
CA ASP A 21 -6.46 2.82 1.69
C ASP A 21 -5.18 1.97 1.53
N LEU A 22 -4.52 2.12 0.40
CA LEU A 22 -3.36 1.31 0.04
C LEU A 22 -2.08 2.15 0.07
N ARG A 23 -1.00 1.52 0.52
CA ARG A 23 0.35 2.05 0.40
C ARG A 23 1.16 1.12 -0.50
N VAL A 24 1.78 1.67 -1.54
CA VAL A 24 2.42 0.89 -2.59
C VAL A 24 3.86 1.32 -2.77
N VAL A 25 4.76 0.34 -2.86
CA VAL A 25 6.12 0.53 -3.35
C VAL A 25 6.23 -0.24 -4.66
N TYR A 26 6.58 0.45 -5.74
CA TYR A 26 6.69 -0.20 -7.05
C TYR A 26 8.01 -0.95 -7.17
N ALA A 27 7.97 -2.06 -7.90
CA ALA A 27 9.18 -2.80 -8.24
C ALA A 27 10.13 -1.91 -9.04
N SER A 28 11.41 -1.94 -8.70
CA SER A 28 12.41 -1.08 -9.34
C SER A 28 13.81 -1.66 -9.14
N GLY A 29 14.63 -1.61 -10.17
CA GLY A 29 16.04 -1.95 -10.07
C GLY A 29 16.32 -3.36 -9.56
N GLY A 30 15.49 -4.32 -9.91
CA GLY A 30 15.63 -5.69 -9.43
C GLY A 30 15.00 -5.96 -8.09
N GLU A 31 14.49 -4.94 -7.41
CA GLU A 31 13.77 -5.12 -6.15
C GLU A 31 12.29 -5.36 -6.43
N GLN A 32 11.67 -6.15 -5.58
CA GLN A 32 10.22 -6.40 -5.66
C GLN A 32 9.45 -5.19 -5.15
N GLY A 33 8.26 -5.01 -5.68
CA GLY A 33 7.30 -4.06 -5.11
C GLY A 33 6.58 -4.67 -3.92
N HIS A 34 5.77 -3.87 -3.26
CA HIS A 34 4.99 -4.31 -2.10
C HIS A 34 3.76 -3.44 -1.93
N VAL A 35 2.71 -4.00 -1.36
CA VAL A 35 1.48 -3.28 -1.07
C VAL A 35 1.01 -3.60 0.34
N GLN A 36 0.49 -2.57 1.01
CA GLN A 36 -0.12 -2.70 2.33
C GLN A 36 -1.48 -2.00 2.31
N MET A 37 -2.38 -2.45 3.18
CA MET A 37 -3.68 -1.80 3.37
C MET A 37 -3.76 -1.21 4.77
N ALA A 38 -4.22 0.02 4.87
CA ALA A 38 -4.37 0.70 6.15
C ALA A 38 -5.53 0.09 6.96
N LEU A 39 -5.29 -0.10 8.26
CA LEU A 39 -6.31 -0.55 9.19
C LEU A 39 -6.82 0.58 10.10
N GLY A 40 -6.16 1.74 10.04
CA GLY A 40 -6.42 2.83 10.96
C GLY A 40 -5.46 2.81 12.15
N GLY A 41 -5.32 3.95 12.84
CA GLY A 41 -4.44 4.06 13.98
C GLY A 41 -2.96 3.85 13.67
N GLY A 42 -2.56 4.00 12.40
CA GLY A 42 -1.17 3.81 12.00
C GLY A 42 -0.81 2.36 11.68
N ALA A 43 -1.75 1.42 11.78
CA ALA A 43 -1.48 0.01 11.50
C ALA A 43 -1.71 -0.31 10.03
N TRP A 44 -0.90 -1.22 9.50
CA TRP A 44 -0.97 -1.70 8.13
C TRP A 44 -1.03 -3.22 8.10
N ILE A 45 -1.93 -3.77 7.27
CA ILE A 45 -1.99 -5.21 7.02
C ILE A 45 -1.29 -5.49 5.69
N GLU A 46 -0.55 -6.59 5.65
CA GLU A 46 0.19 -6.99 4.46
C GLU A 46 0.30 -8.50 4.39
N CYS A 47 0.57 -9.03 3.20
CA CYS A 47 0.88 -10.43 3.01
C CYS A 47 2.32 -10.52 2.53
N CYS A 48 3.19 -11.06 3.37
CA CYS A 48 4.62 -11.17 3.09
C CYS A 48 4.97 -12.58 2.69
N TYR A 49 5.81 -12.69 1.66
CA TYR A 49 6.32 -13.99 1.23
C TYR A 49 7.06 -14.65 2.41
N GLY A 50 6.66 -15.87 2.72
CA GLY A 50 7.27 -16.65 3.80
C GLY A 50 6.68 -16.39 5.19
N TYR A 51 5.94 -15.30 5.37
CA TYR A 51 5.38 -14.95 6.67
C TYR A 51 3.85 -14.94 6.68
N GLY A 52 3.22 -14.95 5.51
CA GLY A 52 1.77 -14.86 5.40
C GLY A 52 1.25 -13.47 5.74
N VAL A 53 0.05 -13.40 6.29
CA VAL A 53 -0.61 -12.14 6.61
C VAL A 53 -0.10 -11.63 7.96
N THR A 54 0.36 -10.38 7.98
CA THR A 54 0.87 -9.74 9.19
C THR A 54 0.31 -8.34 9.33
N VAL A 55 0.30 -7.84 10.56
CA VAL A 55 -0.12 -6.46 10.87
C VAL A 55 1.07 -5.75 11.52
N ASN A 56 1.43 -4.59 10.97
CA ASN A 56 2.58 -3.83 11.46
C ASN A 56 2.21 -2.37 11.69
N MET A 57 2.79 -1.79 12.75
CA MET A 57 2.68 -0.34 12.98
C MET A 57 3.74 0.42 12.21
N SER A 58 4.86 -0.22 11.90
CA SER A 58 5.91 0.39 11.10
C SER A 58 6.58 -0.70 10.26
N ASN A 59 7.19 -0.26 9.17
CA ASN A 59 7.90 -1.16 8.27
C ASN A 59 9.08 -0.37 7.67
N ALA A 60 10.27 -0.60 8.20
CA ALA A 60 11.46 0.15 7.79
C ALA A 60 11.77 -0.03 6.30
N TRP A 61 11.50 -1.22 5.74
CA TRP A 61 11.71 -1.46 4.32
C TRP A 61 10.83 -0.56 3.47
N MET A 62 9.55 -0.45 3.82
CA MET A 62 8.60 0.42 3.11
C MET A 62 8.98 1.89 3.30
N GLU A 63 9.29 2.28 4.54
CA GLU A 63 9.54 3.68 4.90
C GLU A 63 10.82 4.23 4.30
N SER A 64 11.75 3.36 3.91
CA SER A 64 13.02 3.77 3.27
C SER A 64 12.89 3.95 1.76
N ARG A 65 11.71 3.69 1.18
CA ARG A 65 11.48 3.72 -0.25
C ARG A 65 10.37 4.71 -0.60
N PRO A 66 10.34 5.22 -1.85
CA PRO A 66 9.21 6.04 -2.29
C PRO A 66 7.92 5.24 -2.17
N CYS A 67 6.96 5.78 -1.42
CA CYS A 67 5.65 5.17 -1.22
C CYS A 67 4.59 6.00 -1.91
N TYR A 68 3.62 5.31 -2.47
CA TYR A 68 2.49 5.92 -3.16
C TYR A 68 1.21 5.46 -2.48
N TYR A 69 0.26 6.35 -2.31
CA TYR A 69 -0.93 6.12 -1.53
C TYR A 69 -2.16 6.25 -2.41
N PHE A 70 -3.06 5.28 -2.31
CA PHE A 70 -4.24 5.22 -3.17
C PHE A 70 -5.48 4.87 -2.37
N ARG A 71 -6.61 5.35 -2.85
CA ARG A 71 -7.93 4.98 -2.33
C ARG A 71 -8.73 4.32 -3.43
N TYR A 72 -9.38 3.20 -3.11
CA TYR A 72 -10.28 2.56 -4.05
C TYR A 72 -11.59 3.34 -4.10
N ALA A 73 -11.98 3.76 -5.29
CA ALA A 73 -13.17 4.59 -5.48
C ALA A 73 -14.19 3.94 -6.42
N GLY A 74 -14.09 2.62 -6.60
CA GLY A 74 -14.89 1.89 -7.57
C GLY A 74 -16.19 1.30 -7.04
N PHE A 75 -16.54 1.58 -5.81
CA PHE A 75 -17.77 1.05 -5.22
C PHE A 75 -19.00 1.73 -5.76
#